data_f77f563ac1c8b6a0d9f4f8727e6aa46e
#
_entry.id   f77f563ac1c8b6a0d9f4f8727e6aa46e
#
_cell.length_a   1.000
_cell.length_b   1.000
_cell.length_c   1.000
_cell.angle_alpha   90.00
_cell.angle_beta   90.00
_cell.angle_gamma   90.00
#
_symmetry.space_group_name_H-M   'P 1'
#
loop_
_entity.id
_entity.type
_entity.pdbx_description
1 polymer ?
#
loop_
_entity_poly.entity_id
_entity_poly.type
_entity_poly.pdbx_seq_one_letter_code
_entity_poly.pdbx_strand_id
1 'polypeptide(L)'
;MKSERPLVEALQTFVEKEPYSLHVPGHKNGLISALPKQLKKALLYDVTELTGLDDFHHPEDVIEKAQKLLAETYGANRSFFLVNGSTVGNLAMIYATCKKGDTIFVQRNAHKSVFHAIQLVGARPVYLAPQWDEHTNSAGAVPFETVKEALKRHPEGKAIVLTY
;
A
#
# COMPACT_ATOMS: atom_id res chain seq x y z
N MET A 1 10.83 -8.20 24.89
CA MET A 1 11.40 -7.04 24.18
C MET A 1 10.33 -6.01 23.99
N LYS A 2 10.57 -4.73 24.35
CA LYS A 2 9.64 -3.64 24.07
C LYS A 2 9.61 -3.48 22.55
N SER A 3 8.46 -3.64 21.92
CA SER A 3 8.33 -3.42 20.47
C SER A 3 8.62 -1.94 20.18
N GLU A 4 9.61 -1.65 19.33
CA GLU A 4 9.89 -0.29 18.88
C GLU A 4 8.76 0.20 18.01
N ARG A 5 8.24 1.39 18.29
CA ARG A 5 7.11 2.01 17.57
C ARG A 5 7.43 3.49 17.28
N PRO A 6 8.47 3.76 16.47
CA PRO A 6 9.03 5.09 16.34
C PRO A 6 8.00 6.15 15.95
N LEU A 7 7.12 5.86 15.00
CA LEU A 7 6.08 6.78 14.56
C LEU A 7 5.03 7.04 15.64
N VAL A 8 4.60 5.98 16.35
CA VAL A 8 3.62 6.11 17.45
C VAL A 8 4.20 6.92 18.60
N GLU A 9 5.47 6.66 18.97
CA GLU A 9 6.16 7.35 20.06
C GLU A 9 6.40 8.83 19.71
N ALA A 10 6.73 9.16 18.47
CA ALA A 10 6.87 10.54 18.01
C ALA A 10 5.54 11.28 18.08
N LEU A 11 4.44 10.69 17.63
CA LEU A 11 3.10 11.27 17.70
C LEU A 11 2.64 11.48 19.16
N GLN A 12 2.90 10.51 20.04
CA GLN A 12 2.60 10.65 21.47
C GLN A 12 3.38 11.80 22.10
N THR A 13 4.70 11.88 21.83
CA THR A 13 5.56 12.96 22.31
C THR A 13 5.10 14.33 21.80
N PHE A 14 4.64 14.39 20.55
CA PHE A 14 4.09 15.62 19.97
C PHE A 14 2.83 16.06 20.72
N VAL A 15 1.90 15.16 20.97
CA VAL A 15 0.64 15.44 21.68
C VAL A 15 0.90 15.87 23.14
N GLU A 16 1.83 15.19 23.83
CA GLU A 16 2.20 15.49 25.22
C GLU A 16 2.79 16.88 25.43
N LYS A 17 3.40 17.46 24.39
CA LYS A 17 3.92 18.83 24.42
C LYS A 17 2.83 19.90 24.32
N GLU A 18 1.59 19.53 24.05
CA GLU A 18 0.45 20.45 23.87
C GLU A 18 0.76 21.66 22.98
N PRO A 19 1.29 21.45 21.75
CA PRO A 19 1.78 22.55 20.94
C PRO A 19 0.64 23.44 20.46
N TYR A 20 0.88 24.76 20.40
CA TYR A 20 -0.04 25.67 19.71
C TYR A 20 -0.09 25.36 18.22
N SER A 21 -1.30 25.00 17.70
CA SER A 21 -1.46 24.62 16.30
C SER A 21 -1.59 25.87 15.41
N LEU A 22 -0.46 26.36 14.91
CA LEU A 22 -0.39 27.40 13.88
C LEU A 22 -0.20 26.81 12.46
N HIS A 23 -0.22 25.50 12.34
CA HIS A 23 -0.01 24.71 11.14
C HIS A 23 -1.33 24.09 10.62
N VAL A 24 -1.29 23.45 9.46
CA VAL A 24 -2.34 22.54 8.99
C VAL A 24 -2.27 21.21 9.76
N PRO A 25 -3.37 20.44 9.88
CA PRO A 25 -4.72 20.68 9.34
C PRO A 25 -5.50 21.80 10.07
N GLY A 26 -6.52 22.32 9.38
CA GLY A 26 -7.32 23.46 9.85
C GLY A 26 -8.15 23.22 11.11
N HIS A 27 -8.37 21.99 11.55
CA HIS A 27 -9.11 21.65 12.77
C HIS A 27 -8.34 22.01 14.06
N LYS A 28 -7.07 22.44 13.96
CA LYS A 28 -6.22 22.92 15.08
C LYS A 28 -6.21 21.95 16.28
N ASN A 29 -5.70 20.74 16.05
CA ASN A 29 -5.69 19.64 17.04
C ASN A 29 -7.09 19.35 17.63
N GLY A 30 -8.14 19.53 16.80
CA GLY A 30 -9.53 19.30 17.20
C GLY A 30 -10.23 20.48 17.88
N LEU A 31 -9.55 21.60 18.13
CA LEU A 31 -10.13 22.77 18.77
C LEU A 31 -11.27 23.39 17.94
N ILE A 32 -11.07 23.48 16.61
CA ILE A 32 -12.04 24.07 15.67
C ILE A 32 -12.77 22.95 14.92
N SER A 33 -13.27 21.95 15.63
CA SER A 33 -13.99 20.82 15.02
C SER A 33 -15.39 20.70 15.60
N ALA A 34 -16.38 20.48 14.73
CA ALA A 34 -17.76 20.15 15.10
C ALA A 34 -17.97 18.66 15.43
N LEU A 35 -16.93 17.84 15.35
CA LEU A 35 -17.00 16.40 15.60
C LEU A 35 -17.38 16.10 17.08
N PRO A 36 -18.02 14.95 17.34
CA PRO A 36 -18.25 14.46 18.69
C PRO A 36 -16.93 14.35 19.49
N LYS A 37 -16.99 14.54 20.81
CA LYS A 37 -15.81 14.53 21.70
C LYS A 37 -14.93 13.29 21.54
N GLN A 38 -15.54 12.13 21.31
CA GLN A 38 -14.82 10.87 21.13
C GLN A 38 -13.91 10.89 19.87
N LEU A 39 -14.40 11.47 18.78
CA LEU A 39 -13.67 11.57 17.51
C LEU A 39 -12.64 12.72 17.52
N LYS A 40 -12.85 13.77 18.31
CA LYS A 40 -11.88 14.86 18.46
C LYS A 40 -10.51 14.38 18.95
N LYS A 41 -10.47 13.32 19.76
CA LYS A 41 -9.20 12.76 20.25
C LYS A 41 -8.32 12.23 19.12
N ALA A 42 -8.91 11.73 18.04
CA ALA A 42 -8.15 11.26 16.88
C ALA A 42 -7.46 12.42 16.15
N LEU A 43 -8.06 13.63 16.17
CA LEU A 43 -7.50 14.83 15.53
C LEU A 43 -6.22 15.36 16.18
N LEU A 44 -5.88 14.89 17.39
CA LEU A 44 -4.60 15.19 18.02
C LEU A 44 -3.42 14.54 17.27
N TYR A 45 -3.70 13.44 16.56
CA TYR A 45 -2.72 12.65 15.81
C TYR A 45 -2.79 12.91 14.29
N ASP A 46 -3.72 13.77 13.86
CA ASP A 46 -3.81 14.21 12.46
C ASP A 46 -2.96 15.47 12.28
N VAL A 47 -1.74 15.25 11.83
CA VAL A 47 -0.68 16.26 11.76
C VAL A 47 0.00 16.22 10.40
N THR A 48 0.83 17.20 10.11
CA THR A 48 1.63 17.31 8.89
C THR A 48 3.13 17.18 9.20
N GLU A 49 3.99 17.56 8.26
CA GLU A 49 5.45 17.53 8.35
C GLU A 49 5.97 18.58 9.34
N LEU A 50 5.85 18.28 10.62
CA LEU A 50 6.34 19.15 11.71
C LEU A 50 7.67 18.63 12.25
N THR A 51 8.41 19.52 12.91
CA THR A 51 9.68 19.16 13.55
C THR A 51 9.50 17.96 14.48
N GLY A 52 10.21 16.87 14.19
CA GLY A 52 10.17 15.61 14.92
C GLY A 52 9.09 14.63 14.48
N LEU A 53 8.31 14.94 13.41
CA LEU A 53 7.29 14.04 12.83
C LEU A 53 7.65 13.50 11.45
N ASP A 54 8.76 14.00 10.87
CA ASP A 54 9.25 13.58 9.55
C ASP A 54 8.35 14.02 8.37
N ASP A 55 8.82 13.82 7.13
CA ASP A 55 8.07 14.06 5.89
C ASP A 55 7.71 12.72 5.25
N PHE A 56 6.42 12.50 5.02
CA PHE A 56 5.93 11.26 4.42
C PHE A 56 6.50 10.99 3.02
N HIS A 57 6.70 12.04 2.22
CA HIS A 57 7.20 11.91 0.84
C HIS A 57 8.73 11.91 0.76
N HIS A 58 9.41 12.35 1.82
CA HIS A 58 10.87 12.34 1.95
C HIS A 58 11.30 11.90 3.35
N PRO A 59 11.01 10.65 3.73
CA PRO A 59 11.25 10.16 5.08
C PRO A 59 12.76 10.05 5.38
N GLU A 60 13.20 10.68 6.47
CA GLU A 60 14.60 10.71 6.92
C GLU A 60 14.76 10.36 8.40
N ASP A 61 13.67 10.24 9.17
CA ASP A 61 13.70 10.01 10.61
C ASP A 61 12.66 8.95 11.05
N VAL A 62 11.59 9.35 11.73
CA VAL A 62 10.66 8.40 12.39
C VAL A 62 9.84 7.56 11.41
N ILE A 63 9.49 8.12 10.26
CA ILE A 63 8.80 7.39 9.19
C ILE A 63 9.79 6.42 8.53
N GLU A 64 11.01 6.85 8.24
CA GLU A 64 12.04 5.98 7.68
C GLU A 64 12.36 4.80 8.62
N LYS A 65 12.50 5.07 9.93
CA LYS A 65 12.71 4.02 10.94
C LYS A 65 11.56 3.02 10.97
N ALA A 66 10.31 3.49 10.93
CA ALA A 66 9.14 2.62 10.89
C ALA A 66 9.09 1.76 9.61
N GLN A 67 9.45 2.32 8.45
CA GLN A 67 9.55 1.59 7.19
C GLN A 67 10.66 0.53 7.22
N LYS A 68 11.81 0.82 7.84
CA LYS A 68 12.90 -0.15 8.03
C LYS A 68 12.47 -1.34 8.89
N LEU A 69 11.82 -1.06 10.04
CA LEU A 69 11.29 -2.11 10.92
C LEU A 69 10.24 -2.99 10.21
N LEU A 70 9.40 -2.37 9.39
CA LEU A 70 8.42 -3.11 8.57
C LEU A 70 9.13 -4.00 7.54
N ALA A 71 10.15 -3.50 6.85
CA ALA A 71 10.94 -4.26 5.90
C ALA A 71 11.63 -5.46 6.57
N GLU A 72 12.25 -5.27 7.72
CA GLU A 72 12.88 -6.33 8.52
C GLU A 72 11.86 -7.41 8.93
N THR A 73 10.68 -7.00 9.39
CA THR A 73 9.60 -7.92 9.81
C THR A 73 9.16 -8.84 8.68
N TYR A 74 9.11 -8.34 7.46
CA TYR A 74 8.69 -9.10 6.26
C TYR A 74 9.86 -9.69 5.46
N GLY A 75 11.10 -9.48 5.89
CA GLY A 75 12.28 -9.93 5.15
C GLY A 75 12.44 -9.25 3.79
N ALA A 76 11.94 -8.02 3.65
CA ALA A 76 12.02 -7.23 2.43
C ALA A 76 13.21 -6.27 2.46
N ASN A 77 13.76 -5.92 1.29
CA ASN A 77 14.82 -4.92 1.22
C ASN A 77 14.32 -3.51 1.57
N ARG A 78 13.09 -3.19 1.23
CA ARG A 78 12.43 -1.91 1.52
C ARG A 78 10.94 -2.11 1.67
N SER A 79 10.30 -1.26 2.47
CA SER A 79 8.85 -1.13 2.54
C SER A 79 8.44 0.33 2.46
N PHE A 80 7.20 0.56 2.04
CA PHE A 80 6.64 1.89 1.87
C PHE A 80 5.25 1.94 2.47
N PHE A 81 4.97 2.95 3.27
CA PHE A 81 3.60 3.26 3.63
C PHE A 81 2.88 3.89 2.44
N LEU A 82 1.61 3.60 2.29
CA LEU A 82 0.82 4.09 1.17
C LEU A 82 -0.27 5.05 1.66
N VAL A 83 -0.45 6.14 0.95
CA VAL A 83 -1.67 6.95 0.99
C VAL A 83 -2.60 6.50 -0.15
N ASN A 84 -3.90 6.73 -0.02
CA ASN A 84 -4.94 6.30 -0.98
C ASN A 84 -5.12 4.77 -1.08
N GLY A 85 -4.77 4.03 -0.01
CA GLY A 85 -4.98 2.60 0.12
C GLY A 85 -4.09 1.73 -0.78
N SER A 86 -4.27 0.41 -0.70
CA SER A 86 -3.51 -0.57 -1.49
C SER A 86 -3.72 -0.47 -3.01
N THR A 87 -4.76 0.24 -3.46
CA THR A 87 -4.97 0.53 -4.88
C THR A 87 -3.76 1.22 -5.49
N VAL A 88 -3.21 2.26 -4.84
CA VAL A 88 -2.01 2.95 -5.35
C VAL A 88 -0.79 2.04 -5.36
N GLY A 89 -0.69 1.12 -4.40
CA GLY A 89 0.37 0.11 -4.38
C GLY A 89 0.33 -0.80 -5.61
N ASN A 90 -0.86 -1.30 -5.97
CA ASN A 90 -1.04 -2.09 -7.19
C ASN A 90 -0.68 -1.30 -8.46
N LEU A 91 -1.07 -0.02 -8.53
CA LEU A 91 -0.67 0.84 -9.64
C LEU A 91 0.85 1.02 -9.69
N ALA A 92 1.47 1.36 -8.58
CA ALA A 92 2.91 1.59 -8.49
C ALA A 92 3.74 0.35 -8.87
N MET A 93 3.36 -0.83 -8.37
CA MET A 93 4.04 -2.08 -8.70
C MET A 93 4.01 -2.38 -10.21
N ILE A 94 2.85 -2.24 -10.85
CA ILE A 94 2.72 -2.52 -12.29
C ILE A 94 3.43 -1.45 -13.13
N TYR A 95 3.38 -0.19 -12.70
CA TYR A 95 4.13 0.91 -13.34
C TYR A 95 5.65 0.72 -13.26
N ALA A 96 6.15 0.21 -12.13
CA ALA A 96 7.57 -0.05 -11.93
C ALA A 96 8.09 -1.26 -12.72
N THR A 97 7.23 -2.23 -13.05
CA THR A 97 7.62 -3.50 -13.66
C THR A 97 7.33 -3.58 -15.15
N CYS A 98 6.32 -2.85 -15.64
CA CYS A 98 5.83 -2.94 -17.01
C CYS A 98 5.86 -1.60 -17.74
N LYS A 99 6.04 -1.66 -19.05
CA LYS A 99 5.94 -0.56 -20.01
C LYS A 99 4.82 -0.84 -21.00
N LYS A 100 4.46 0.17 -21.80
CA LYS A 100 3.48 0.02 -22.87
C LYS A 100 3.89 -1.11 -23.83
N GLY A 101 2.98 -2.04 -24.03
CA GLY A 101 3.16 -3.21 -24.91
C GLY A 101 3.80 -4.42 -24.25
N ASP A 102 4.31 -4.31 -23.02
CA ASP A 102 4.83 -5.47 -22.27
C ASP A 102 3.70 -6.46 -21.93
N THR A 103 4.04 -7.74 -21.92
CA THR A 103 3.12 -8.81 -21.53
C THR A 103 3.12 -9.00 -20.02
N ILE A 104 1.93 -9.02 -19.40
CA ILE A 104 1.74 -9.26 -17.97
C ILE A 104 0.71 -10.36 -17.76
N PHE A 105 1.05 -11.36 -16.94
CA PHE A 105 0.11 -12.41 -16.55
C PHE A 105 -0.72 -11.93 -15.36
N VAL A 106 -2.03 -12.12 -15.43
CA VAL A 106 -2.91 -11.65 -14.36
C VAL A 106 -4.00 -12.67 -14.06
N GLN A 107 -4.18 -12.99 -12.79
CA GLN A 107 -5.31 -13.82 -12.35
C GLN A 107 -6.62 -13.16 -12.73
N ARG A 108 -7.53 -13.92 -13.36
CA ARG A 108 -8.75 -13.38 -13.98
C ARG A 108 -9.70 -12.69 -12.99
N ASN A 109 -9.70 -13.11 -11.73
CA ASN A 109 -10.49 -12.53 -10.65
C ASN A 109 -9.68 -11.61 -9.71
N ALA A 110 -8.56 -11.02 -10.18
CA ALA A 110 -7.81 -10.02 -9.43
C ALA A 110 -8.65 -8.77 -9.15
N HIS A 111 -8.25 -7.99 -8.15
CA HIS A 111 -8.92 -6.74 -7.83
C HIS A 111 -8.85 -5.75 -9.00
N LYS A 112 -9.91 -4.95 -9.18
CA LYS A 112 -10.04 -3.97 -10.30
C LYS A 112 -8.85 -3.02 -10.45
N SER A 113 -8.16 -2.68 -9.36
CA SER A 113 -6.97 -1.82 -9.40
C SER A 113 -5.84 -2.37 -10.26
N VAL A 114 -5.70 -3.71 -10.32
CA VAL A 114 -4.70 -4.39 -11.17
C VAL A 114 -5.04 -4.15 -12.65
N PHE A 115 -6.30 -4.32 -13.02
CA PHE A 115 -6.76 -4.08 -14.41
C PHE A 115 -6.62 -2.61 -14.80
N HIS A 116 -6.95 -1.69 -13.90
CA HIS A 116 -6.74 -0.26 -14.13
C HIS A 116 -5.26 0.07 -14.32
N ALA A 117 -4.36 -0.51 -13.52
CA ALA A 117 -2.93 -0.31 -13.68
C ALA A 117 -2.41 -0.81 -15.03
N ILE A 118 -2.84 -2.01 -15.46
CA ILE A 118 -2.49 -2.59 -16.76
C ILE A 118 -2.96 -1.67 -17.90
N GLN A 119 -4.18 -1.17 -17.81
CA GLN A 119 -4.73 -0.24 -18.79
C GLN A 119 -3.96 1.09 -18.84
N LEU A 120 -3.64 1.67 -17.68
CA LEU A 120 -2.91 2.94 -17.57
C LEU A 120 -1.49 2.83 -18.13
N VAL A 121 -0.79 1.73 -17.87
CA VAL A 121 0.55 1.46 -18.41
C VAL A 121 0.48 1.13 -19.91
N GLY A 122 -0.66 0.61 -20.40
CA GLY A 122 -0.82 0.09 -21.75
C GLY A 122 -0.13 -1.26 -21.95
N ALA A 123 0.00 -2.07 -20.91
CA ALA A 123 0.50 -3.43 -20.98
C ALA A 123 -0.55 -4.37 -21.57
N ARG A 124 -0.12 -5.54 -22.08
CA ARG A 124 -0.97 -6.57 -22.65
C ARG A 124 -1.22 -7.70 -21.64
N PRO A 125 -2.45 -7.85 -21.12
CA PRO A 125 -2.74 -8.89 -20.15
C PRO A 125 -2.88 -10.27 -20.80
N VAL A 126 -2.25 -11.26 -20.21
CA VAL A 126 -2.53 -12.69 -20.41
C VAL A 126 -3.27 -13.18 -19.17
N TYR A 127 -4.54 -13.54 -19.34
CA TYR A 127 -5.39 -13.92 -18.23
C TYR A 127 -5.13 -15.37 -17.80
N LEU A 128 -4.91 -15.54 -16.50
CA LEU A 128 -4.80 -16.84 -15.85
C LEU A 128 -6.13 -17.19 -15.21
N ALA A 129 -6.78 -18.23 -15.70
CA ALA A 129 -8.04 -18.69 -15.16
C ALA A 129 -7.82 -19.38 -13.80
N PRO A 130 -8.52 -18.97 -12.74
CA PRO A 130 -8.54 -19.72 -11.49
C PRO A 130 -9.33 -21.01 -11.65
N GLN A 131 -9.05 -21.99 -10.81
CA GLN A 131 -9.88 -23.19 -10.69
C GLN A 131 -11.21 -22.80 -10.05
N TRP A 132 -12.30 -23.33 -10.60
CA TRP A 132 -13.61 -23.17 -9.98
C TRP A 132 -13.83 -24.25 -8.92
N ASP A 133 -14.22 -23.86 -7.74
CA ASP A 133 -14.61 -24.75 -6.66
C ASP A 133 -16.15 -24.86 -6.64
N GLU A 134 -16.65 -26.02 -7.08
CA GLU A 134 -18.09 -26.27 -7.13
C GLU A 134 -18.72 -26.38 -5.73
N HIS A 135 -17.94 -26.79 -4.73
CA HIS A 135 -18.43 -26.97 -3.36
C HIS A 135 -18.75 -25.63 -2.69
N THR A 136 -17.87 -24.63 -2.87
CA THR A 136 -18.04 -23.30 -2.34
C THR A 136 -18.66 -22.32 -3.34
N ASN A 137 -18.86 -22.76 -4.59
CA ASN A 137 -19.33 -21.96 -5.71
C ASN A 137 -18.50 -20.67 -5.88
N SER A 138 -17.18 -20.80 -5.81
CA SER A 138 -16.24 -19.67 -5.86
C SER A 138 -14.99 -19.97 -6.68
N ALA A 139 -14.31 -18.89 -7.09
CA ALA A 139 -13.02 -18.98 -7.76
C ALA A 139 -11.92 -19.27 -6.74
N GLY A 140 -11.17 -20.34 -6.94
CA GLY A 140 -10.03 -20.74 -6.14
C GLY A 140 -8.70 -20.16 -6.65
N ALA A 141 -7.61 -20.88 -6.38
CA ALA A 141 -6.28 -20.53 -6.84
C ALA A 141 -6.10 -20.78 -8.37
N VAL A 142 -5.09 -20.15 -8.95
CA VAL A 142 -4.66 -20.46 -10.31
C VAL A 142 -3.82 -21.74 -10.29
N PRO A 143 -4.17 -22.80 -11.05
CA PRO A 143 -3.38 -24.03 -11.11
C PRO A 143 -1.96 -23.75 -11.63
N PHE A 144 -0.99 -24.44 -11.06
CA PHE A 144 0.42 -24.30 -11.47
C PHE A 144 0.62 -24.57 -12.97
N GLU A 145 -0.05 -25.58 -13.53
CA GLU A 145 0.04 -25.89 -14.97
C GLU A 145 -0.48 -24.77 -15.85
N THR A 146 -1.53 -24.04 -15.41
CA THR A 146 -2.04 -22.85 -16.12
C THR A 146 -0.97 -21.78 -16.22
N VAL A 147 -0.24 -21.52 -15.12
CA VAL A 147 0.88 -20.55 -15.11
C VAL A 147 2.00 -21.03 -16.02
N LYS A 148 2.39 -22.28 -15.90
CA LYS A 148 3.47 -22.90 -16.68
C LYS A 148 3.20 -22.86 -18.19
N GLU A 149 1.96 -23.19 -18.60
CA GLU A 149 1.59 -23.10 -20.00
C GLU A 149 1.57 -21.67 -20.52
N ALA A 150 1.07 -20.72 -19.73
CA ALA A 150 1.06 -19.32 -20.09
C ALA A 150 2.50 -18.78 -20.29
N LEU A 151 3.42 -19.13 -19.40
CA LEU A 151 4.85 -18.78 -19.50
C LEU A 151 5.51 -19.39 -20.75
N LYS A 152 5.16 -20.63 -21.11
CA LYS A 152 5.67 -21.25 -22.34
C LYS A 152 5.18 -20.55 -23.60
N ARG A 153 3.93 -20.09 -23.61
CA ARG A 153 3.34 -19.39 -24.77
C ARG A 153 3.82 -17.94 -24.89
N HIS A 154 4.17 -17.33 -23.74
CA HIS A 154 4.57 -15.92 -23.64
C HIS A 154 5.86 -15.79 -22.84
N PRO A 155 7.00 -16.28 -23.37
CA PRO A 155 8.28 -16.23 -22.65
C PRO A 155 8.79 -14.81 -22.42
N GLU A 156 8.25 -13.83 -23.15
CA GLU A 156 8.55 -12.41 -23.01
C GLU A 156 7.86 -11.74 -21.80
N GLY A 157 7.01 -12.46 -21.08
CA GLY A 157 6.25 -11.92 -19.97
C GLY A 157 7.10 -11.28 -18.89
N LYS A 158 6.71 -10.07 -18.43
CA LYS A 158 7.49 -9.25 -17.49
C LYS A 158 7.12 -9.48 -16.03
N ALA A 159 5.85 -9.73 -15.75
CA ALA A 159 5.36 -9.88 -14.39
C ALA A 159 4.17 -10.85 -14.33
N ILE A 160 3.94 -11.40 -13.16
CA ILE A 160 2.75 -12.20 -12.83
C ILE A 160 2.08 -11.57 -11.62
N VAL A 161 0.78 -11.32 -11.70
CA VAL A 161 -0.03 -10.84 -10.59
C VAL A 161 -1.03 -11.91 -10.20
N LEU A 162 -0.86 -12.43 -9.00
CA LEU A 162 -1.75 -13.42 -8.38
C LEU A 162 -2.37 -12.81 -7.12
N THR A 163 -3.59 -13.21 -6.82
CA THR A 163 -4.26 -12.89 -5.56
C THR A 163 -4.20 -14.11 -4.66
N TYR A 164 -3.73 -13.90 -3.47
CA TYR A 164 -3.59 -14.94 -2.44
C TYR A 164 -4.74 -14.84 -1.45
#